data_313f6f513032554ee19c84eca1dc85e0
#
_entry.id   313f6f513032554ee19c84eca1dc85e0
#
_cell.length_a   1.000
_cell.length_b   1.000
_cell.length_c   1.000
_cell.angle_alpha   90.00
_cell.angle_beta   90.00
_cell.angle_gamma   90.00
#
_symmetry.space_group_name_H-M   'P 1'
#
loop_
_entity.id
_entity.type
_entity.pdbx_description
1 polymer ?
#
loop_
_entity_poly.entity_id
_entity_poly.type
_entity_poly.pdbx_seq_one_letter_code
_entity_poly.pdbx_strand_id
1 'polypeptide(L)'
;VGLARALAVDPEILIFDEPFSALDPLIRREMQDELLSIQRMVQKTMVFITHDFSEAIKMGDHIAIMKDGEISQVGTPEEIVANPIDQYVKDFTEDVPKYKVLSAGKVCRREICDETKSTFDQGKDCIKSNSKIDGLMDLCCETDNTFPVVDSETGELIGEIDRTIIMKSMTSG
;
A
#
# COMPACT_ATOMS: atom_id res chain seq x y z
N VAL A 1 10.39 26.71 -2.58
CA VAL A 1 11.75 27.32 -2.43
C VAL A 1 12.65 26.45 -1.56
N GLY A 2 12.19 25.92 -0.39
CA GLY A 2 12.98 25.07 0.51
C GLY A 2 13.49 23.78 -0.16
N LEU A 3 12.61 23.03 -0.83
CA LEU A 3 12.96 21.79 -1.53
C LEU A 3 14.02 22.02 -2.62
N ALA A 4 13.86 23.08 -3.42
CA ALA A 4 14.83 23.41 -4.47
C ALA A 4 16.23 23.72 -3.90
N ARG A 5 16.30 24.38 -2.74
CA ARG A 5 17.57 24.64 -2.05
C ARG A 5 18.20 23.35 -1.51
N ALA A 6 17.38 22.46 -0.92
CA ALA A 6 17.84 21.16 -0.41
C ALA A 6 18.41 20.29 -1.53
N LEU A 7 17.75 20.24 -2.68
CA LEU A 7 18.19 19.47 -3.85
C LEU A 7 19.43 20.06 -4.51
N ALA A 8 19.61 21.39 -4.49
CA ALA A 8 20.75 22.05 -5.10
C ALA A 8 22.10 21.70 -4.46
N VAL A 9 22.09 21.23 -3.21
CA VAL A 9 23.28 20.76 -2.48
C VAL A 9 23.63 19.30 -2.82
N ASP A 10 22.76 18.61 -3.54
CA ASP A 10 22.86 17.20 -3.93
C ASP A 10 23.14 16.23 -2.75
N PRO A 11 22.37 16.27 -1.64
CA PRO A 11 22.59 15.43 -0.48
C PRO A 11 22.26 13.95 -0.78
N GLU A 12 22.85 13.04 -0.03
CA GLU A 12 22.47 11.61 -0.10
C GLU A 12 21.12 11.31 0.55
N ILE A 13 20.78 12.07 1.61
CA ILE A 13 19.54 11.91 2.38
C ILE A 13 18.84 13.25 2.50
N LEU A 14 17.55 13.26 2.22
CA LEU A 14 16.64 14.39 2.40
C LEU A 14 15.72 14.11 3.60
N ILE A 15 15.62 15.08 4.52
CA ILE A 15 14.73 14.98 5.68
C ILE A 15 13.65 16.05 5.57
N PHE A 16 12.41 15.61 5.66
CA PHE A 16 11.23 16.47 5.65
C PHE A 16 10.50 16.37 6.98
N ASP A 17 10.31 17.48 7.65
CA ASP A 17 9.59 17.56 8.92
C ASP A 17 8.26 18.28 8.68
N GLU A 18 7.16 17.52 8.70
CA GLU A 18 5.78 17.98 8.45
C GLU A 18 5.61 18.95 7.25
N PRO A 19 6.14 18.65 6.07
CA PRO A 19 6.25 19.62 4.99
C PRO A 19 4.90 20.08 4.42
N PHE A 20 3.82 19.34 4.67
CA PHE A 20 2.49 19.63 4.12
C PHE A 20 1.47 20.11 5.18
N SER A 21 1.86 20.21 6.46
CA SER A 21 0.95 20.52 7.57
C SER A 21 0.20 21.84 7.43
N ALA A 22 0.81 22.85 6.80
CA ALA A 22 0.24 24.18 6.60
C ALA A 22 -0.53 24.36 5.28
N LEU A 23 -0.71 23.28 4.49
CA LEU A 23 -1.37 23.35 3.18
C LEU A 23 -2.85 22.92 3.27
N ASP A 24 -3.69 23.55 2.44
CA ASP A 24 -5.04 23.06 2.25
C ASP A 24 -5.07 21.68 1.55
N PRO A 25 -6.15 20.90 1.67
CA PRO A 25 -6.18 19.50 1.21
C PRO A 25 -5.93 19.32 -0.29
N LEU A 26 -6.30 20.30 -1.13
CA LEU A 26 -6.11 20.20 -2.58
C LEU A 26 -4.63 20.40 -2.94
N ILE A 27 -4.06 21.50 -2.47
CA ILE A 27 -2.63 21.83 -2.70
C ILE A 27 -1.72 20.77 -2.06
N ARG A 28 -2.10 20.24 -0.89
CA ARG A 28 -1.37 19.16 -0.24
C ARG A 28 -1.24 17.94 -1.15
N ARG A 29 -2.33 17.48 -1.79
CA ARG A 29 -2.30 16.33 -2.72
C ARG A 29 -1.41 16.60 -3.92
N GLU A 30 -1.51 17.79 -4.53
CA GLU A 30 -0.68 18.18 -5.66
C GLU A 30 0.81 18.20 -5.29
N MET A 31 1.16 18.74 -4.12
CA MET A 31 2.54 18.79 -3.65
C MET A 31 3.10 17.41 -3.30
N GLN A 32 2.28 16.52 -2.77
CA GLN A 32 2.67 15.12 -2.53
C GLN A 32 2.97 14.41 -3.85
N ASP A 33 2.11 14.55 -4.86
CA ASP A 33 2.30 13.93 -6.18
C ASP A 33 3.55 14.47 -6.88
N GLU A 34 3.81 15.78 -6.76
CA GLU A 34 5.02 16.40 -7.28
C GLU A 34 6.28 15.88 -6.56
N LEU A 35 6.24 15.77 -5.22
CA LEU A 35 7.37 15.24 -4.46
C LEU A 35 7.67 13.78 -4.81
N LEU A 36 6.65 12.94 -5.00
CA LEU A 36 6.82 11.56 -5.49
C LEU A 36 7.42 11.51 -6.89
N SER A 37 7.04 12.45 -7.77
CA SER A 37 7.63 12.57 -9.11
C SER A 37 9.11 12.92 -9.03
N ILE A 38 9.47 13.87 -8.16
CA ILE A 38 10.86 14.28 -7.93
C ILE A 38 11.66 13.10 -7.34
N GLN A 39 11.11 12.38 -6.35
CA GLN A 39 11.77 11.22 -5.74
C GLN A 39 12.15 10.16 -6.78
N ARG A 40 11.23 9.85 -7.72
CA ARG A 40 11.50 8.91 -8.82
C ARG A 40 12.62 9.37 -9.75
N MET A 41 12.75 10.68 -9.97
CA MET A 41 13.81 11.24 -10.81
C MET A 41 15.16 11.25 -10.13
N VAL A 42 15.19 11.65 -8.84
CA VAL A 42 16.48 11.84 -8.13
C VAL A 42 16.96 10.57 -7.43
N GLN A 43 16.06 9.61 -7.15
CA GLN A 43 16.35 8.33 -6.49
C GLN A 43 17.16 8.46 -5.19
N LYS A 44 16.89 9.50 -4.41
CA LYS A 44 17.53 9.74 -3.12
C LYS A 44 16.73 9.12 -1.99
N THR A 45 17.41 8.80 -0.90
CA THR A 45 16.75 8.41 0.34
C THR A 45 16.05 9.63 0.95
N MET A 46 14.76 9.49 1.23
CA MET A 46 13.95 10.52 1.86
C MET A 46 13.42 10.02 3.20
N VAL A 47 13.65 10.78 4.25
CA VAL A 47 13.02 10.57 5.57
C VAL A 47 11.91 11.59 5.72
N PHE A 48 10.69 11.11 5.94
CA PHE A 48 9.49 11.92 5.96
C PHE A 48 8.82 11.81 7.33
N ILE A 49 8.73 12.92 8.06
CA ILE A 49 8.08 12.98 9.36
C ILE A 49 6.70 13.60 9.16
N THR A 50 5.67 12.89 9.59
CA THR A 50 4.28 13.35 9.53
C THR A 50 3.46 12.74 10.68
N HIS A 51 2.41 13.43 11.10
CA HIS A 51 1.40 12.91 12.00
C HIS A 51 0.17 12.35 11.25
N ASP A 52 0.14 12.48 9.92
CA ASP A 52 -0.95 11.97 9.07
C ASP A 52 -0.55 10.61 8.49
N PHE A 53 -1.23 9.54 8.94
CA PHE A 53 -0.93 8.20 8.49
C PHE A 53 -1.24 7.98 7.00
N SER A 54 -2.22 8.70 6.45
CA SER A 54 -2.52 8.65 5.00
C SER A 54 -1.37 9.21 4.17
N GLU A 55 -0.68 10.25 4.68
CA GLU A 55 0.54 10.75 4.06
C GLU A 55 1.67 9.70 4.12
N ALA A 56 1.86 9.08 5.30
CA ALA A 56 2.88 8.06 5.46
C ALA A 56 2.67 6.88 4.49
N ILE A 57 1.42 6.40 4.34
CA ILE A 57 1.06 5.35 3.37
C ILE A 57 1.35 5.76 1.93
N LYS A 58 1.03 7.01 1.58
CA LYS A 58 1.19 7.50 0.20
C LYS A 58 2.65 7.70 -0.19
N MET A 59 3.47 8.16 0.78
CA MET A 59 4.84 8.62 0.53
C MET A 59 5.90 7.57 0.84
N GLY A 60 5.66 6.67 1.81
CA GLY A 60 6.68 5.78 2.35
C GLY A 60 6.68 4.39 1.75
N ASP A 61 7.88 3.91 1.38
CA ASP A 61 8.12 2.48 1.11
C ASP A 61 8.15 1.70 2.44
N HIS A 62 8.65 2.33 3.51
CA HIS A 62 8.64 1.84 4.88
C HIS A 62 8.15 2.93 5.83
N ILE A 63 7.36 2.53 6.83
CA ILE A 63 6.81 3.40 7.86
C ILE A 63 7.35 2.94 9.22
N ALA A 64 7.80 3.90 10.03
CA ALA A 64 8.12 3.69 11.43
C ALA A 64 7.09 4.45 12.29
N ILE A 65 6.28 3.72 13.06
CA ILE A 65 5.34 4.31 14.01
C ILE A 65 6.03 4.50 15.34
N MET A 66 6.00 5.74 15.85
CA MET A 66 6.62 6.11 17.11
C MET A 66 5.55 6.45 18.17
N LYS A 67 5.82 6.04 19.40
CA LYS A 67 5.01 6.36 20.58
C LYS A 67 5.93 6.65 21.74
N ASP A 68 5.69 7.74 22.45
CA ASP A 68 6.44 8.14 23.67
C ASP A 68 7.98 8.17 23.47
N GLY A 69 8.45 8.50 22.24
CA GLY A 69 9.86 8.56 21.91
C GLY A 69 10.50 7.24 21.50
N GLU A 70 9.73 6.15 21.49
CA GLU A 70 10.18 4.81 21.08
C GLU A 70 9.50 4.38 19.77
N ILE A 71 10.17 3.52 19.02
CA ILE A 71 9.60 2.91 17.81
C ILE A 71 8.71 1.74 18.23
N SER A 72 7.41 1.85 17.95
CA SER A 72 6.43 0.79 18.21
C SER A 72 6.44 -0.28 17.13
N GLN A 73 6.41 0.13 15.85
CA GLN A 73 6.44 -0.78 14.72
C GLN A 73 7.15 -0.16 13.53
N VAL A 74 7.87 -0.99 12.77
CA VAL A 74 8.44 -0.65 11.46
C VAL A 74 7.98 -1.70 10.44
N GLY A 75 7.60 -1.25 9.26
CA GLY A 75 7.22 -2.15 8.16
C GLY A 75 6.77 -1.39 6.93
N THR A 76 6.42 -2.12 5.89
CA THR A 76 5.73 -1.54 4.73
C THR A 76 4.32 -1.06 5.14
N PRO A 77 3.71 -0.11 4.43
CA PRO A 77 2.33 0.30 4.68
C PRO A 77 1.37 -0.89 4.80
N GLU A 78 1.54 -1.89 3.94
CA GLU A 78 0.72 -3.09 3.92
C GLU A 78 0.91 -3.96 5.17
N GLU A 79 2.14 -4.15 5.63
CA GLU A 79 2.44 -4.94 6.84
C GLU A 79 1.84 -4.30 8.09
N ILE A 80 1.95 -2.99 8.20
CA ILE A 80 1.41 -2.24 9.35
C ILE A 80 -0.11 -2.32 9.40
N VAL A 81 -0.78 -2.14 8.25
CA VAL A 81 -2.25 -2.20 8.16
C VAL A 81 -2.78 -3.63 8.33
N ALA A 82 -2.06 -4.64 7.81
CA ALA A 82 -2.48 -6.04 7.90
C ALA A 82 -2.24 -6.65 9.29
N ASN A 83 -1.13 -6.28 9.94
CA ASN A 83 -0.65 -6.91 11.17
C ASN A 83 -0.18 -5.87 12.19
N PRO A 84 -1.07 -5.02 12.75
CA PRO A 84 -0.70 -4.07 13.79
C PRO A 84 -0.20 -4.81 15.04
N ILE A 85 0.96 -4.39 15.58
CA ILE A 85 1.63 -5.08 16.69
C ILE A 85 0.92 -4.87 18.02
N ASP A 86 0.26 -3.72 18.19
CA ASP A 86 -0.45 -3.36 19.41
C ASP A 86 -1.72 -2.55 19.12
N GLN A 87 -2.48 -2.23 20.18
CA GLN A 87 -3.72 -1.45 20.06
C GLN A 87 -3.47 -0.03 19.56
N TYR A 88 -2.34 0.60 19.92
CA TYR A 88 -2.00 1.93 19.46
C TYR A 88 -1.81 1.98 17.94
N VAL A 89 -1.06 1.03 17.38
CA VAL A 89 -0.87 0.92 15.92
C VAL A 89 -2.20 0.61 15.24
N LYS A 90 -3.02 -0.26 15.85
CA LYS A 90 -4.35 -0.58 15.32
C LYS A 90 -5.26 0.65 15.25
N ASP A 91 -5.33 1.44 16.33
CA ASP A 91 -6.13 2.67 16.38
C ASP A 91 -5.63 3.70 15.36
N PHE A 92 -4.30 3.77 15.16
CA PHE A 92 -3.68 4.66 14.19
C PHE A 92 -3.99 4.28 12.72
N THR A 93 -4.27 3.00 12.47
CA THR A 93 -4.57 2.46 11.14
C THR A 93 -6.07 2.28 10.88
N GLU A 94 -6.94 2.53 11.87
CA GLU A 94 -8.37 2.23 11.81
C GLU A 94 -9.09 2.98 10.68
N ASP A 95 -8.77 4.26 10.49
CA ASP A 95 -9.40 5.11 9.48
C ASP A 95 -8.90 4.85 8.04
N VAL A 96 -7.92 3.97 7.87
CA VAL A 96 -7.34 3.69 6.56
C VAL A 96 -8.21 2.71 5.79
N PRO A 97 -8.64 3.07 4.58
CA PRO A 97 -9.33 2.12 3.70
C PRO A 97 -8.40 0.97 3.31
N LYS A 98 -8.53 -0.19 3.96
CA LYS A 98 -7.63 -1.34 3.81
C LYS A 98 -7.49 -1.79 2.34
N TYR A 99 -8.56 -1.71 1.56
CA TYR A 99 -8.56 -2.09 0.14
C TYR A 99 -7.60 -1.25 -0.72
N LYS A 100 -7.25 -0.01 -0.29
CA LYS A 100 -6.26 0.83 -0.98
C LYS A 100 -4.82 0.43 -0.69
N VAL A 101 -4.60 -0.24 0.44
CA VAL A 101 -3.25 -0.58 0.92
C VAL A 101 -2.94 -2.03 0.66
N LEU A 102 -3.88 -2.94 0.90
CA LEU A 102 -3.68 -4.39 0.79
C LEU A 102 -3.60 -4.85 -0.67
N SER A 103 -2.76 -5.86 -0.89
CA SER A 103 -2.61 -6.52 -2.18
C SER A 103 -3.38 -7.86 -2.23
N ALA A 104 -3.58 -8.37 -3.44
CA ALA A 104 -4.23 -9.65 -3.68
C ALA A 104 -3.56 -10.80 -2.92
N GLY A 105 -2.23 -10.81 -2.87
CA GLY A 105 -1.46 -11.84 -2.17
C GLY A 105 -1.69 -11.89 -0.66
N LYS A 106 -2.09 -10.78 -0.04
CA LYS A 106 -2.40 -10.73 1.41
C LYS A 106 -3.82 -11.17 1.74
N VAL A 107 -4.78 -10.93 0.84
CA VAL A 107 -6.19 -11.23 1.09
C VAL A 107 -6.69 -12.50 0.43
N CYS A 108 -5.96 -13.06 -0.54
CA CYS A 108 -6.36 -14.27 -1.26
C CYS A 108 -6.57 -15.46 -0.30
N ARG A 109 -7.53 -16.32 -0.65
CA ARG A 109 -7.72 -17.61 0.00
C ARG A 109 -6.60 -18.56 -0.43
N ARG A 110 -5.93 -19.19 0.53
CA ARG A 110 -4.83 -20.16 0.26
C ARG A 110 -5.33 -21.55 -0.16
N GLU A 111 -6.56 -21.91 0.22
CA GLU A 111 -7.22 -23.11 -0.27
C GLU A 111 -7.75 -22.84 -1.67
N ILE A 112 -7.17 -23.51 -2.67
CA ILE A 112 -7.45 -23.28 -4.07
C ILE A 112 -8.37 -24.39 -4.58
N CYS A 113 -9.52 -23.99 -5.15
CA CYS A 113 -10.45 -24.96 -5.72
C CYS A 113 -9.95 -25.55 -7.05
N ASP A 114 -10.45 -26.71 -7.44
CA ASP A 114 -10.02 -27.39 -8.66
C ASP A 114 -10.38 -26.61 -9.93
N GLU A 115 -11.44 -25.83 -9.88
CA GLU A 115 -11.87 -24.94 -10.95
C GLU A 115 -10.84 -23.81 -11.21
N THR A 116 -10.32 -23.20 -10.13
CA THR A 116 -9.27 -22.21 -10.21
C THR A 116 -7.94 -22.78 -10.72
N LYS A 117 -7.58 -23.99 -10.28
CA LYS A 117 -6.40 -24.70 -10.82
C LYS A 117 -6.54 -24.96 -12.33
N SER A 118 -7.70 -25.44 -12.76
CA SER A 118 -7.98 -25.66 -14.18
C SER A 118 -7.92 -24.37 -15.00
N THR A 119 -8.39 -23.25 -14.42
CA THR A 119 -8.31 -21.92 -15.05
C THR A 119 -6.86 -21.45 -15.20
N PHE A 120 -6.06 -21.66 -14.17
CA PHE A 120 -4.62 -21.37 -14.19
C PHE A 120 -3.87 -22.20 -15.23
N ASP A 121 -4.11 -23.51 -15.27
CA ASP A 121 -3.47 -24.43 -16.24
C ASP A 121 -3.83 -24.11 -17.69
N GLN A 122 -4.98 -23.47 -17.93
CA GLN A 122 -5.40 -23.00 -19.26
C GLN A 122 -4.76 -21.66 -19.66
N GLY A 123 -3.92 -21.05 -18.81
CA GLY A 123 -3.28 -19.76 -19.05
C GLY A 123 -4.24 -18.59 -19.11
N LYS A 124 -5.40 -18.68 -18.45
CA LYS A 124 -6.38 -17.59 -18.34
C LYS A 124 -5.88 -16.52 -17.36
N ASP A 125 -6.57 -15.38 -17.36
CA ASP A 125 -6.22 -14.18 -16.58
C ASP A 125 -5.92 -14.49 -15.12
N CYS A 126 -4.67 -14.29 -14.73
CA CYS A 126 -4.20 -14.44 -13.37
C CYS A 126 -3.98 -13.06 -12.74
N ILE A 127 -4.30 -12.94 -11.46
CA ILE A 127 -4.03 -11.74 -10.67
C ILE A 127 -2.65 -11.89 -10.02
N LYS A 128 -1.79 -10.89 -10.17
CA LYS A 128 -0.49 -10.87 -9.50
C LYS A 128 -0.64 -10.59 -8.01
N SER A 129 0.19 -11.22 -7.20
CA SER A 129 0.14 -11.08 -5.73
C SER A 129 0.32 -9.64 -5.25
N ASN A 130 1.06 -8.83 -5.98
CA ASN A 130 1.30 -7.41 -5.68
C ASN A 130 0.23 -6.45 -6.21
N SER A 131 -0.80 -6.94 -6.92
CA SER A 131 -1.91 -6.12 -7.40
C SER A 131 -2.71 -5.58 -6.22
N LYS A 132 -2.92 -4.26 -6.17
CA LYS A 132 -3.74 -3.64 -5.12
C LYS A 132 -5.21 -3.98 -5.32
N ILE A 133 -5.93 -4.19 -4.20
CA ILE A 133 -7.37 -4.53 -4.21
C ILE A 133 -8.21 -3.44 -4.88
N ASP A 134 -7.84 -2.17 -4.70
CA ASP A 134 -8.49 -1.02 -5.34
C ASP A 134 -8.56 -1.17 -6.87
N GLY A 135 -7.46 -1.61 -7.48
CA GLY A 135 -7.39 -1.84 -8.94
C GLY A 135 -8.12 -3.10 -9.43
N LEU A 136 -8.60 -3.96 -8.53
CA LEU A 136 -9.34 -5.19 -8.87
C LEU A 136 -10.85 -5.04 -8.72
N MET A 137 -11.33 -3.90 -8.24
CA MET A 137 -12.75 -3.69 -7.95
C MET A 137 -13.62 -3.81 -9.19
N ASP A 138 -13.22 -3.20 -10.31
CA ASP A 138 -13.97 -3.25 -11.56
C ASP A 138 -14.07 -4.69 -12.08
N LEU A 139 -12.97 -5.42 -12.06
CA LEU A 139 -12.91 -6.82 -12.49
C LEU A 139 -13.89 -7.73 -11.72
N CYS A 140 -13.99 -7.51 -10.41
CA CYS A 140 -14.87 -8.31 -9.55
C CYS A 140 -16.32 -7.81 -9.49
N CYS A 141 -16.59 -6.58 -9.94
CA CYS A 141 -17.97 -6.08 -10.10
C CYS A 141 -18.64 -6.65 -11.36
N GLU A 142 -17.86 -6.95 -12.39
CA GLU A 142 -18.37 -7.40 -13.69
C GLU A 142 -18.63 -8.91 -13.73
N THR A 143 -17.98 -9.70 -12.87
CA THR A 143 -18.08 -11.16 -12.87
C THR A 143 -18.12 -11.74 -11.46
N ASP A 144 -18.88 -12.83 -11.29
CA ASP A 144 -18.86 -13.65 -10.06
C ASP A 144 -17.76 -14.75 -10.11
N ASN A 145 -16.79 -14.60 -11.01
CA ASN A 145 -15.73 -15.58 -11.21
C ASN A 145 -14.70 -15.52 -10.08
N THR A 146 -14.07 -16.66 -9.83
CA THR A 146 -12.89 -16.78 -8.98
C THR A 146 -11.64 -16.67 -9.85
N PHE A 147 -10.68 -15.87 -9.44
CA PHE A 147 -9.44 -15.64 -10.17
C PHE A 147 -8.26 -16.26 -9.45
N PRO A 148 -7.36 -16.96 -10.17
CA PRO A 148 -6.10 -17.44 -9.62
C PRO A 148 -5.18 -16.27 -9.27
N VAL A 149 -4.56 -16.34 -8.09
CA VAL A 149 -3.55 -15.38 -7.64
C VAL A 149 -2.18 -16.03 -7.73
N VAL A 150 -1.28 -15.40 -8.47
CA VAL A 150 0.08 -15.88 -8.68
C VAL A 150 1.09 -14.99 -8.00
N ASP A 151 2.15 -15.59 -7.51
CA ASP A 151 3.30 -14.84 -7.01
C ASP A 151 3.90 -13.96 -8.12
N SER A 152 4.21 -12.72 -7.80
CA SER A 152 4.64 -11.73 -8.80
C SER A 152 6.04 -11.96 -9.34
N GLU A 153 6.88 -12.72 -8.60
CA GLU A 153 8.28 -13.00 -8.97
C GLU A 153 8.42 -14.40 -9.58
N THR A 154 7.82 -15.40 -8.93
CA THR A 154 7.96 -16.80 -9.35
C THR A 154 6.90 -17.25 -10.35
N GLY A 155 5.77 -16.58 -10.42
CA GLY A 155 4.62 -16.98 -11.24
C GLY A 155 3.86 -18.19 -10.69
N GLU A 156 4.21 -18.68 -9.49
CA GLU A 156 3.54 -19.82 -8.88
C GLU A 156 2.14 -19.45 -8.37
N LEU A 157 1.22 -20.39 -8.49
CA LEU A 157 -0.15 -20.22 -7.98
C LEU A 157 -0.14 -20.28 -6.44
N ILE A 158 -0.49 -19.15 -5.80
CA ILE A 158 -0.42 -18.99 -4.34
C ILE A 158 -1.79 -18.91 -3.67
N GLY A 159 -2.85 -18.74 -4.43
CA GLY A 159 -4.19 -18.61 -3.89
C GLY A 159 -5.24 -18.28 -4.93
N GLU A 160 -6.43 -17.98 -4.44
CA GLU A 160 -7.54 -17.53 -5.26
C GLU A 160 -8.25 -16.32 -4.63
N ILE A 161 -8.86 -15.49 -5.47
CA ILE A 161 -9.62 -14.33 -5.04
C ILE A 161 -10.95 -14.27 -5.78
N ASP A 162 -12.01 -13.93 -5.06
CA ASP A 162 -13.35 -13.73 -5.58
C ASP A 162 -13.95 -12.41 -5.09
N ARG A 163 -15.12 -12.06 -5.61
CA ARG A 163 -15.87 -10.88 -5.19
C ARG A 163 -16.09 -10.81 -3.68
N THR A 164 -16.35 -11.95 -3.03
CA THR A 164 -16.64 -12.02 -1.59
C THR A 164 -15.42 -11.62 -0.76
N ILE A 165 -14.23 -12.06 -1.17
CA ILE A 165 -12.97 -11.73 -0.50
C ILE A 165 -12.69 -10.22 -0.62
N ILE A 166 -12.88 -9.66 -1.82
CA ILE A 166 -12.69 -8.22 -2.06
C ILE A 166 -13.68 -7.40 -1.25
N MET A 167 -14.96 -7.74 -1.28
CA MET A 167 -15.99 -7.04 -0.49
C MET A 167 -15.72 -7.11 1.01
N LYS A 168 -15.25 -8.25 1.53
CA LYS A 168 -14.83 -8.36 2.94
C LYS A 168 -13.66 -7.44 3.27
N SER A 169 -12.68 -7.30 2.39
CA SER A 169 -11.54 -6.41 2.62
C SER A 169 -11.92 -4.93 2.67
N MET A 170 -13.07 -4.56 2.09
CA MET A 170 -13.63 -3.22 2.15
C MET A 170 -14.42 -2.93 3.43
N THR A 171 -15.06 -3.98 4.01
CA THR A 171 -15.95 -3.84 5.17
C THR A 171 -15.26 -4.14 6.50
N SER A 172 -14.05 -4.70 6.47
CA SER A 172 -13.24 -5.01 7.66
C SER A 172 -12.45 -3.77 8.09
N GLY A 173 -13.16 -2.74 8.55
CA GLY A 173 -12.66 -1.57 9.21
C GLY A 173 -13.06 -1.59 10.67
#